data_6b35c5ced16ad3ad06baa8f0ed47fac5
#
_entry.id   6b35c5ced16ad3ad06baa8f0ed47fac5
#
_cell.length_a   1.000
_cell.length_b   1.000
_cell.length_c   1.000
_cell.angle_alpha   90.00
_cell.angle_beta   90.00
_cell.angle_gamma   90.00
#
_symmetry.space_group_name_H-M   'P 1'
#
loop_
_entity.id
_entity.type
_entity.pdbx_description
1 polymer ?
#
loop_
_entity_poly.entity_id
_entity_poly.type
_entity_poly.pdbx_seq_one_letter_code
_entity_poly.pdbx_strand_id
1 'polypeptide(L)'
;GYYATDAAPLFEELNSNDRFPPKKVVMGVRTPAGVAAFVKDTLRSTGIVRGSIGDKSIIAVYDPRYDTAHAYANPDNRQFKYEGTEIIGIDGTAYSPDALPLNSLYIFDAMWFAWAGFYPETTVYE
;
A
#
# COMPACT_ATOMS: atom_id res chain seq x y z
N GLY A 1 -11.01 6.63 -19.16
CA GLY A 1 -10.97 7.42 -18.91
C GLY A 1 -11.09 7.88 -18.67
N TYR A 2 -10.69 7.99 -17.95
CA TYR A 2 -10.66 8.81 -17.46
C TYR A 2 -10.71 9.35 -17.81
N TYR A 3 -10.63 9.45 -17.65
CA TYR A 3 -10.62 10.26 -17.56
C TYR A 3 -11.02 10.31 -18.29
N ALA A 4 -11.01 10.07 -18.48
CA ALA A 4 -11.21 10.44 -18.92
C ALA A 4 -11.64 10.35 -19.19
N THR A 5 -11.64 10.30 -19.24
CA THR A 5 -11.94 10.57 -19.32
C THR A 5 -11.87 10.74 -19.40
N ASP A 6 -11.53 10.76 -19.23
CA ASP A 6 -11.19 11.18 -19.20
C ASP A 6 -10.62 11.57 -19.55
N ALA A 7 -10.23 11.81 -19.61
CA ALA A 7 -9.54 12.31 -19.82
C ALA A 7 -8.80 12.37 -20.00
N ALA A 8 -8.45 12.17 -19.76
CA ALA A 8 -7.30 12.70 -20.40
C ALA A 8 -6.58 11.73 -21.23
N PRO A 9 -6.75 11.75 -22.41
CA PRO A 9 -6.18 10.83 -23.35
C PRO A 9 -4.69 10.93 -23.50
N LEU A 10 -4.17 12.02 -23.10
CA LEU A 10 -2.75 12.19 -23.12
C LEU A 10 -2.01 11.10 -22.36
N PHE A 11 -2.69 10.41 -21.45
CA PHE A 11 -2.08 9.39 -20.64
C PHE A 11 -2.22 8.00 -21.21
N GLU A 12 -2.68 7.86 -22.42
CA GLU A 12 -2.95 6.54 -22.96
C GLU A 12 -1.75 5.64 -23.01
N GLU A 13 -0.62 6.20 -23.38
CA GLU A 13 0.59 5.40 -23.43
C GLU A 13 1.10 5.05 -22.05
N LEU A 14 0.53 5.65 -21.02
CA LEU A 14 0.91 5.38 -19.64
C LEU A 14 -0.13 4.47 -19.04
N ASN A 15 -0.08 3.22 -19.41
CA ASN A 15 -1.14 2.27 -19.08
C ASN A 15 -1.40 2.17 -17.60
N SER A 16 -0.38 2.33 -16.77
CA SER A 16 -0.58 2.27 -15.34
C SER A 16 -1.52 3.34 -14.84
N ASN A 17 -1.62 4.46 -15.57
CA ASN A 17 -2.48 5.56 -15.16
C ASN A 17 -3.96 5.26 -15.38
N ASP A 18 -4.27 4.27 -16.22
CA ASP A 18 -5.64 3.90 -16.50
C ASP A 18 -6.12 2.73 -15.65
N ARG A 19 -5.26 2.21 -14.80
CA ARG A 19 -5.59 1.00 -14.02
C ARG A 19 -6.74 1.25 -13.07
N PHE A 20 -6.81 2.46 -12.50
CA PHE A 20 -7.83 2.83 -11.53
C PHE A 20 -8.41 4.19 -11.90
N PRO A 21 -9.62 4.50 -11.40
CA PRO A 21 -10.11 5.86 -11.52
C PRO A 21 -9.11 6.86 -10.94
N PRO A 22 -8.99 8.06 -11.50
CA PRO A 22 -7.97 9.01 -11.05
C PRO A 22 -7.99 9.34 -9.57
N LYS A 23 -9.18 9.31 -8.96
CA LYS A 23 -9.33 9.66 -7.55
C LYS A 23 -9.28 8.46 -6.61
N LYS A 24 -8.98 7.28 -7.12
CA LYS A 24 -8.80 6.10 -6.27
C LYS A 24 -7.68 6.35 -5.28
N VAL A 25 -7.94 6.09 -4.01
CA VAL A 25 -6.94 6.33 -2.98
C VAL A 25 -6.03 5.12 -2.87
N VAL A 26 -4.75 5.39 -2.90
CA VAL A 26 -3.73 4.38 -2.65
C VAL A 26 -2.86 4.84 -1.49
N MET A 27 -2.24 3.88 -0.82
CA MET A 27 -1.24 4.16 0.20
C MET A 27 0.11 3.95 -0.43
N GLY A 28 0.87 5.03 -0.58
CA GLY A 28 2.17 4.98 -1.23
C GLY A 28 3.29 4.77 -0.23
N VAL A 29 4.22 3.88 -0.56
CA VAL A 29 5.41 3.59 0.24
C VAL A 29 6.63 3.93 -0.59
N ARG A 30 7.53 4.72 -0.04
CA ARG A 30 8.78 5.10 -0.69
C ARG A 30 9.95 4.68 0.16
N THR A 31 10.94 4.07 -0.49
CA THR A 31 12.20 3.69 0.15
C THR A 31 13.34 4.00 -0.81
N PRO A 32 14.58 3.99 -0.33
CA PRO A 32 15.72 4.13 -1.24
C PRO A 32 15.76 3.06 -2.34
N ALA A 33 15.13 1.90 -2.11
CA ALA A 33 15.13 0.81 -3.08
C ALA A 33 14.02 0.95 -4.13
N GLY A 34 13.05 1.85 -3.92
CA GLY A 34 11.96 2.03 -4.87
C GLY A 34 10.66 2.41 -4.19
N VAL A 35 9.57 2.18 -4.91
CA VAL A 35 8.24 2.58 -4.46
C VAL A 35 7.25 1.44 -4.66
N ALA A 36 6.18 1.47 -3.87
CA ALA A 36 5.05 0.56 -4.03
C ALA A 36 3.76 1.30 -3.64
N ALA A 37 2.63 0.84 -4.13
CA ALA A 37 1.35 1.39 -3.76
C ALA A 37 0.41 0.26 -3.36
N PHE A 38 -0.40 0.51 -2.34
CA PHE A 38 -1.41 -0.43 -1.86
C PHE A 38 -2.77 0.23 -2.02
N VAL A 39 -3.72 -0.48 -2.61
CA VAL A 39 -5.07 0.06 -2.74
C VAL A 39 -5.68 0.14 -1.35
N LYS A 40 -6.14 1.33 -0.96
CA LYS A 40 -6.61 1.56 0.41
C LYS A 40 -7.84 0.72 0.73
N ASP A 41 -8.76 0.57 -0.23
CA ASP A 41 -9.95 -0.25 0.00
C ASP A 41 -9.59 -1.70 0.27
N THR A 42 -8.56 -2.22 -0.39
CA THR A 42 -8.10 -3.58 -0.13
C THR A 42 -7.55 -3.70 1.28
N LEU A 43 -6.77 -2.71 1.71
CA LEU A 43 -6.27 -2.70 3.08
C LEU A 43 -7.42 -2.68 4.09
N ARG A 44 -8.46 -1.88 3.83
CA ARG A 44 -9.64 -1.84 4.71
C ARG A 44 -10.33 -3.19 4.81
N SER A 45 -10.41 -3.92 3.72
CA SER A 45 -11.14 -5.18 3.69
C SER A 45 -10.32 -6.36 4.21
N THR A 46 -9.01 -6.38 3.96
CA THR A 46 -8.17 -7.52 4.35
C THR A 46 -7.36 -7.26 5.61
N GLY A 47 -7.07 -6.00 5.91
CA GLY A 47 -6.30 -5.61 7.08
C GLY A 47 -4.80 -5.70 6.90
N ILE A 48 -4.31 -6.63 6.13
CA ILE A 48 -2.88 -6.84 5.90
C ILE A 48 -2.67 -7.16 4.43
N VAL A 49 -1.72 -6.47 3.80
CA VAL A 49 -1.32 -6.77 2.42
C VAL A 49 0.20 -6.86 2.39
N ARG A 50 0.69 -7.91 1.76
CA ARG A 50 2.13 -8.13 1.60
C ARG A 50 2.56 -7.65 0.23
N GLY A 51 3.79 -7.16 0.16
CA GLY A 51 4.36 -6.70 -1.08
C GLY A 51 5.87 -6.78 -1.04
N SER A 52 6.49 -6.15 -2.03
CA SER A 52 7.94 -6.04 -2.05
C SER A 52 8.35 -4.77 -2.76
N ILE A 53 9.52 -4.27 -2.43
CA ILE A 53 10.17 -3.17 -3.14
C ILE A 53 11.55 -3.67 -3.49
N GLY A 54 11.83 -3.79 -4.79
CA GLY A 54 13.02 -4.49 -5.25
C GLY A 54 12.94 -5.93 -4.79
N ASP A 55 13.97 -6.40 -4.11
CA ASP A 55 14.02 -7.76 -3.58
C ASP A 55 13.65 -7.80 -2.08
N LYS A 56 13.12 -6.72 -1.54
CA LYS A 56 12.86 -6.63 -0.10
C LYS A 56 11.38 -6.78 0.17
N SER A 57 11.04 -7.72 1.04
CA SER A 57 9.65 -7.92 1.46
C SER A 57 9.20 -6.81 2.36
N ILE A 58 7.97 -6.37 2.16
CA ILE A 58 7.32 -5.37 3.00
C ILE A 58 5.91 -5.84 3.36
N ILE A 59 5.33 -5.21 4.36
CA ILE A 59 3.97 -5.51 4.78
C ILE A 59 3.28 -4.20 5.12
N ALA A 60 2.03 -4.06 4.70
CA ALA A 60 1.20 -2.92 5.07
C ALA A 60 0.04 -3.43 5.90
N VAL A 61 -0.25 -2.74 7.00
CA VAL A 61 -1.33 -3.13 7.91
C VAL A 61 -2.27 -1.95 8.10
N TYR A 62 -3.57 -2.24 8.10
CA TYR A 62 -4.59 -1.21 8.24
C TYR A 62 -4.82 -0.87 9.71
N ASP A 63 -4.97 0.41 9.98
CA ASP A 63 -5.27 0.93 11.32
C ASP A 63 -6.65 1.57 11.28
N PRO A 64 -7.68 0.87 11.77
CA PRO A 64 -9.04 1.41 11.70
C PRO A 64 -9.30 2.60 12.63
N ARG A 65 -8.43 2.81 13.62
CA ARG A 65 -8.60 3.95 14.54
C ARG A 65 -8.48 5.27 13.81
N TYR A 66 -7.64 5.33 12.79
CA TYR A 66 -7.34 6.56 12.06
C TYR A 66 -7.60 6.44 10.57
N ASP A 67 -8.18 5.33 10.12
CA ASP A 67 -8.41 5.05 8.70
C ASP A 67 -7.14 5.28 7.89
N THR A 68 -6.06 4.68 8.34
CA THR A 68 -4.75 4.79 7.71
C THR A 68 -4.09 3.43 7.69
N ALA A 69 -2.85 3.39 7.22
CA ALA A 69 -2.07 2.16 7.21
C ALA A 69 -0.66 2.46 7.68
N HIS A 70 -0.01 1.41 8.15
CA HIS A 70 1.39 1.46 8.55
C HIS A 70 2.14 0.43 7.74
N ALA A 71 3.34 0.76 7.30
CA ALA A 71 4.15 -0.13 6.50
C ALA A 71 5.43 -0.47 7.23
N TYR A 72 5.90 -1.69 7.01
CA TYR A 72 7.10 -2.20 7.68
C TYR A 72 7.93 -3.02 6.71
N ALA A 73 9.25 -2.95 6.89
CA ALA A 73 10.15 -3.88 6.26
C ALA A 73 9.96 -5.25 6.93
N ASN A 74 9.86 -6.30 6.14
CA ASN A 74 9.62 -7.65 6.64
C ASN A 74 10.60 -8.62 5.99
N PRO A 75 11.90 -8.46 6.21
CA PRO A 75 12.92 -9.22 5.48
C PRO A 75 12.85 -10.71 5.72
N ASP A 76 12.37 -11.13 6.89
CA ASP A 76 12.27 -12.54 7.23
C ASP A 76 10.90 -13.11 6.87
N ASN A 77 10.08 -12.34 6.19
CA ASN A 77 8.76 -12.74 5.72
C ASN A 77 7.90 -13.33 6.84
N ARG A 78 7.88 -12.63 7.98
CA ARG A 78 7.13 -13.07 9.16
C ARG A 78 5.64 -13.03 8.86
N GLN A 79 4.93 -13.96 9.48
CA GLN A 79 3.49 -14.12 9.25
C GLN A 79 2.71 -13.45 10.37
N PHE A 80 1.64 -12.75 9.99
CA PHE A 80 0.75 -12.07 10.93
C PHE A 80 -0.69 -12.29 10.50
N LYS A 81 -1.60 -12.24 11.47
CA LYS A 81 -3.03 -12.28 11.22
C LYS A 81 -3.65 -10.97 11.66
N TYR A 82 -4.68 -10.54 10.93
CA TYR A 82 -5.43 -9.35 11.28
C TYR A 82 -6.68 -9.77 12.03
N GLU A 83 -6.81 -9.34 13.28
CA GLU A 83 -7.96 -9.70 14.11
C GLU A 83 -8.55 -8.45 14.72
N GLY A 84 -9.55 -7.89 14.07
CA GLY A 84 -10.18 -6.68 14.54
C GLY A 84 -9.24 -5.50 14.46
N THR A 85 -8.79 -5.02 15.60
CA THR A 85 -7.89 -3.88 15.65
C THR A 85 -6.47 -4.29 16.01
N GLU A 86 -6.20 -5.61 16.05
CA GLU A 86 -4.89 -6.12 16.47
C GLU A 86 -4.26 -6.96 15.39
N ILE A 87 -2.95 -6.97 15.41
CA ILE A 87 -2.14 -7.80 14.51
C ILE A 87 -1.52 -8.89 15.36
N ILE A 88 -1.79 -10.14 15.01
CA ILE A 88 -1.37 -11.28 15.82
C ILE A 88 -0.19 -11.98 15.13
N GLY A 89 0.92 -12.08 15.84
CA GLY A 89 2.09 -12.81 15.35
C GLY A 89 1.89 -14.31 15.40
N ILE A 90 2.81 -15.03 14.78
CA ILE A 90 2.70 -16.48 14.68
C ILE A 90 2.78 -17.15 16.07
N ASP A 91 3.40 -16.47 17.02
CA ASP A 91 3.51 -16.98 18.39
C ASP A 91 2.31 -16.57 19.28
N GLY A 92 1.31 -15.93 18.68
CA GLY A 92 0.13 -15.48 19.40
C GLY A 92 0.26 -14.12 20.06
N THR A 93 1.39 -13.45 19.93
CA THR A 93 1.55 -12.12 20.49
C THR A 93 0.73 -11.11 19.72
N ALA A 94 0.01 -10.25 20.44
CA ALA A 94 -0.83 -9.21 19.84
C ALA A 94 -0.06 -7.90 19.77
N TYR A 95 -0.17 -7.22 18.63
CA TYR A 95 0.45 -5.93 18.40
C TYR A 95 -0.58 -4.94 17.91
N SER A 96 -0.40 -3.68 18.26
CA SER A 96 -1.14 -2.60 17.63
C SER A 96 -0.63 -2.42 16.19
N PRO A 97 -1.48 -1.98 15.24
CA PRO A 97 -1.01 -1.80 13.87
C PRO A 97 0.18 -0.85 13.73
N ASP A 98 0.34 0.09 14.64
CA ASP A 98 1.43 1.05 14.59
C ASP A 98 2.66 0.61 15.39
N ALA A 99 2.68 -0.63 15.87
CA ALA A 99 3.74 -1.09 16.77
C ALA A 99 4.15 -2.53 16.51
N LEU A 100 4.25 -2.92 15.25
CA LEU A 100 4.76 -4.24 14.92
C LEU A 100 6.26 -4.33 15.25
N PRO A 101 6.76 -5.54 15.52
CA PRO A 101 8.18 -5.74 15.87
C PRO A 101 9.06 -5.74 14.60
N LEU A 102 8.87 -4.75 13.74
CA LEU A 102 9.55 -4.61 12.46
C LEU A 102 9.93 -3.14 12.28
N ASN A 103 10.85 -2.87 11.37
CA ASN A 103 11.22 -1.49 11.07
C ASN A 103 10.14 -0.82 10.24
N SER A 104 9.67 0.32 10.72
CA SER A 104 8.60 1.04 10.02
C SER A 104 9.15 1.74 8.78
N LEU A 105 8.29 1.87 7.78
CA LEU A 105 8.57 2.55 6.52
C LEU A 105 7.60 3.71 6.38
N TYR A 106 8.00 4.70 5.60
CA TYR A 106 7.14 5.84 5.34
C TYR A 106 6.02 5.44 4.40
N ILE A 107 4.78 5.74 4.78
CA ILE A 107 3.58 5.43 4.00
C ILE A 107 2.61 6.61 4.11
N PHE A 108 1.92 6.93 3.03
CA PHE A 108 1.01 8.08 3.01
C PHE A 108 -0.11 7.88 1.99
N ASP A 109 -1.23 8.57 2.22
CA ASP A 109 -2.36 8.59 1.27
C ASP A 109 -1.99 9.36 0.01
N ALA A 110 -2.45 8.86 -1.13
CA ALA A 110 -2.31 9.57 -2.40
C ALA A 110 -3.48 9.20 -3.30
N MET A 111 -3.84 10.09 -4.19
CA MET A 111 -4.77 9.75 -5.26
C MET A 111 -3.98 9.08 -6.37
N TRP A 112 -4.62 8.10 -7.02
CA TRP A 112 -3.94 7.30 -8.02
C TRP A 112 -3.30 8.13 -9.12
N PHE A 113 -4.03 9.14 -9.63
CA PHE A 113 -3.48 9.89 -10.74
C PHE A 113 -2.19 10.64 -10.36
N ALA A 114 -2.13 11.15 -9.13
CA ALA A 114 -0.93 11.84 -8.67
C ALA A 114 0.22 10.86 -8.45
N TRP A 115 -0.07 9.72 -7.82
CA TRP A 115 0.95 8.70 -7.55
C TRP A 115 1.52 8.15 -8.85
N ALA A 116 0.63 7.77 -9.78
CA ALA A 116 1.06 7.19 -11.05
C ALA A 116 1.82 8.19 -11.92
N GLY A 117 1.46 9.47 -11.81
CA GLY A 117 2.18 10.50 -12.54
C GLY A 117 3.60 10.69 -12.07
N PHE A 118 3.84 10.57 -10.76
CA PHE A 118 5.20 10.66 -10.21
C PHE A 118 5.96 9.34 -10.30
N TYR A 119 5.25 8.21 -10.25
CA TYR A 119 5.89 6.89 -10.18
C TYR A 119 5.23 5.95 -11.19
N PRO A 120 5.46 6.19 -12.50
CA PRO A 120 4.77 5.39 -13.52
C PRO A 120 5.12 3.91 -13.48
N GLU A 121 6.25 3.55 -12.87
CA GLU A 121 6.66 2.15 -12.77
C GLU A 121 6.40 1.55 -11.41
N THR A 122 5.50 2.16 -10.64
CA THR A 122 5.16 1.66 -9.31
C THR A 122 4.53 0.28 -9.41
N THR A 123 4.83 -0.57 -8.43
CA THR A 123 4.09 -1.82 -8.25
C THR A 123 2.87 -1.51 -7.40
N VAL A 124 1.73 -2.08 -7.79
CA VAL A 124 0.46 -1.85 -7.10
C VAL A 124 -0.05 -3.16 -6.54
N TYR A 125 -0.42 -3.14 -5.27
CA TYR A 125 -0.99 -4.29 -4.57
C TYR A 125 -2.46 -4.01 -4.27
N GLU A 126 -3.32 -4.87 -4.80
CA GLU A 126 -4.78 -4.74 -4.61
C GLU A 126 -5.34 -5.84 -3.76
#